data_a73b826463857fce486c7b17eeb6ef14
#
_entry.id   a73b826463857fce486c7b17eeb6ef14
#
_cell.length_a   1.000
_cell.length_b   1.000
_cell.length_c   1.000
_cell.angle_alpha   90.00
_cell.angle_beta   90.00
_cell.angle_gamma   90.00
#
_symmetry.space_group_name_H-M   'P 1'
#
loop_
_entity.id
_entity.type
_entity.pdbx_description
1 polymer ?
#
loop_
_entity_poly.entity_id
_entity_poly.type
_entity_poly.pdbx_seq_one_letter_code
_entity_poly.pdbx_strand_id
1 'polypeptide(L)'
;MLKTAFSYAVEWGLLLKSPIPREAPKSTSEERAIWDEKTMLAALQTMTDPTLHLAVHLSMILSLRVGEILGLQPGDIDFDAADGRGTITVGRSLQRTEKAALEKTDPNQIYHIFPDQREGSSSALVLKKPKTKKSSRTLYLTRPLKEELLAWLEKLRQDELAMDGRYRNCGQLFRLPNGM
;
A
#
# COMPACT_ATOMS: atom_id res chain seq x y z
N MET A 1 -18.80 -10.64 10.99
CA MET A 1 -19.81 -9.54 11.07
C MET A 1 -21.17 -10.02 11.57
N LEU A 2 -21.85 -11.00 10.95
CA LEU A 2 -23.19 -11.45 11.41
C LEU A 2 -23.21 -11.93 12.89
N LYS A 3 -22.20 -12.70 13.32
CA LYS A 3 -22.11 -13.17 14.71
C LYS A 3 -22.10 -12.01 15.72
N THR A 4 -21.33 -10.96 15.41
CA THR A 4 -21.24 -9.75 16.26
C THR A 4 -22.56 -8.99 16.30
N ALA A 5 -23.23 -8.81 15.14
CA ALA A 5 -24.53 -8.15 15.08
C ALA A 5 -25.60 -8.88 15.91
N PHE A 6 -25.67 -10.21 15.81
CA PHE A 6 -26.61 -10.99 16.61
C PHE A 6 -26.25 -11.04 18.10
N SER A 7 -24.97 -10.95 18.45
CA SER A 7 -24.55 -10.82 19.85
C SER A 7 -25.05 -9.50 20.44
N TYR A 8 -24.90 -8.39 19.73
CA TYR A 8 -25.47 -7.10 20.16
C TYR A 8 -26.99 -7.09 20.21
N ALA A 9 -27.66 -7.75 19.24
CA ALA A 9 -29.12 -7.85 19.28
C ALA A 9 -29.65 -8.60 20.53
N VAL A 10 -28.92 -9.59 21.01
CA VAL A 10 -29.21 -10.28 22.29
C VAL A 10 -28.93 -9.35 23.47
N GLU A 11 -27.79 -8.67 23.48
CA GLU A 11 -27.39 -7.73 24.54
C GLU A 11 -28.38 -6.57 24.68
N TRP A 12 -28.93 -6.09 23.57
CA TRP A 12 -29.95 -5.01 23.55
C TRP A 12 -31.38 -5.50 23.78
N GLY A 13 -31.54 -6.81 24.08
CA GLY A 13 -32.87 -7.38 24.34
C GLY A 13 -33.77 -7.55 23.12
N LEU A 14 -33.24 -7.34 21.91
CA LEU A 14 -33.98 -7.52 20.66
C LEU A 14 -34.21 -8.99 20.29
N LEU A 15 -33.36 -9.88 20.80
CA LEU A 15 -33.44 -11.33 20.63
C LEU A 15 -33.17 -12.03 21.95
N LEU A 16 -33.92 -13.07 22.23
CA LEU A 16 -33.71 -13.93 23.42
C LEU A 16 -32.45 -14.77 23.28
N LYS A 17 -32.10 -15.18 22.07
CA LYS A 17 -30.95 -16.05 21.76
C LYS A 17 -30.43 -15.76 20.35
N SER A 18 -29.11 -15.83 20.18
CA SER A 18 -28.50 -15.74 18.85
C SER A 18 -28.89 -16.95 17.98
N PRO A 19 -29.39 -16.73 16.76
CA PRO A 19 -29.67 -17.83 15.81
C PRO A 19 -28.38 -18.44 15.22
N ILE A 20 -27.25 -17.81 15.43
CA ILE A 20 -25.97 -18.30 14.91
C ILE A 20 -25.33 -19.24 15.93
N PRO A 21 -24.85 -20.44 15.52
CA PRO A 21 -24.14 -21.38 16.37
C PRO A 21 -22.93 -20.71 17.05
N ARG A 22 -22.67 -21.09 18.32
CA ARG A 22 -21.49 -20.56 19.05
C ARG A 22 -20.18 -20.96 18.39
N GLU A 23 -20.13 -22.13 17.79
CA GLU A 23 -18.95 -22.61 17.05
C GLU A 23 -19.05 -22.20 15.58
N ALA A 24 -18.02 -21.51 15.13
CA ALA A 24 -17.86 -21.26 13.69
C ALA A 24 -17.52 -22.60 12.99
N PRO A 25 -17.97 -22.82 11.74
CA PRO A 25 -17.48 -23.94 10.95
C PRO A 25 -15.95 -23.92 10.96
N LYS A 26 -15.33 -25.08 11.16
CA LYS A 26 -13.86 -25.19 11.09
C LYS A 26 -13.43 -24.71 9.69
N SER A 27 -12.60 -23.69 9.67
CA SER A 27 -11.98 -23.26 8.41
C SER A 27 -10.99 -24.34 7.98
N THR A 28 -11.20 -24.90 6.80
CA THR A 28 -10.23 -25.77 6.12
C THR A 28 -9.22 -24.94 5.32
N SER A 29 -8.81 -23.78 5.85
CA SER A 29 -7.74 -23.02 5.20
C SER A 29 -6.46 -23.84 5.24
N GLU A 30 -5.93 -24.17 4.09
CA GLU A 30 -4.58 -24.72 3.98
C GLU A 30 -3.58 -23.71 4.59
N GLU A 31 -2.65 -24.22 5.39
CA GLU A 31 -1.55 -23.38 5.88
C GLU A 31 -0.74 -22.90 4.69
N ARG A 32 -0.64 -21.59 4.54
CA ARG A 32 0.20 -21.00 3.48
C ARG A 32 1.65 -21.26 3.83
N ALA A 33 2.41 -21.76 2.87
CA ALA A 33 3.85 -21.89 3.01
C ALA A 33 4.47 -20.50 3.26
N ILE A 34 5.25 -20.41 4.32
CA ILE A 34 6.03 -19.19 4.62
C ILE A 34 7.41 -19.41 4.02
N TRP A 35 7.87 -18.45 3.22
CA TRP A 35 9.19 -18.50 2.63
C TRP A 35 10.25 -18.28 3.70
N ASP A 36 11.29 -19.11 3.67
CA ASP A 36 12.49 -18.89 4.46
C ASP A 36 13.38 -17.80 3.85
N GLU A 37 14.39 -17.34 4.57
CA GLU A 37 15.32 -16.31 4.12
C GLU A 37 15.98 -16.64 2.78
N LYS A 38 16.40 -17.89 2.60
CA LYS A 38 17.06 -18.36 1.38
C LYS A 38 16.14 -18.24 0.16
N THR A 39 14.89 -18.66 0.31
CA THR A 39 13.85 -18.54 -0.74
C THR A 39 13.56 -17.08 -1.06
N MET A 40 13.45 -16.21 -0.04
CA MET A 40 13.23 -14.77 -0.23
C MET A 40 14.38 -14.12 -0.99
N LEU A 41 15.62 -14.40 -0.62
CA LEU A 41 16.79 -13.86 -1.32
C LEU A 41 16.89 -14.38 -2.76
N ALA A 42 16.65 -15.66 -2.99
CA ALA A 42 16.62 -16.22 -4.34
C ALA A 42 15.54 -15.59 -5.21
N ALA A 43 14.36 -15.33 -4.65
CA ALA A 43 13.27 -14.64 -5.34
C ALA A 43 13.69 -13.23 -5.78
N LEU A 44 14.31 -12.44 -4.90
CA LEU A 44 14.82 -11.11 -5.24
C LEU A 44 15.86 -11.18 -6.36
N GLN A 45 16.82 -12.11 -6.28
CA GLN A 45 17.88 -12.26 -7.28
C GLN A 45 17.36 -12.65 -8.68
N THR A 46 16.23 -13.31 -8.76
CA THR A 46 15.62 -13.72 -10.05
C THR A 46 14.73 -12.65 -10.68
N MET A 47 14.41 -11.58 -9.95
CA MET A 47 13.57 -10.49 -10.46
C MET A 47 14.37 -9.57 -11.37
N THR A 48 13.98 -9.48 -12.63
CA THR A 48 14.64 -8.62 -13.63
C THR A 48 13.95 -7.26 -13.81
N ASP A 49 12.68 -7.16 -13.46
CA ASP A 49 11.94 -5.89 -13.49
C ASP A 49 12.29 -5.05 -12.24
N PRO A 50 12.91 -3.87 -12.41
CA PRO A 50 13.36 -3.05 -11.28
C PRO A 50 12.20 -2.49 -10.45
N THR A 51 11.03 -2.29 -11.05
CA THR A 51 9.83 -1.82 -10.35
C THR A 51 9.33 -2.89 -9.38
N LEU A 52 9.22 -4.11 -9.88
CA LEU A 52 8.80 -5.27 -9.09
C LEU A 52 9.83 -5.59 -8.01
N HIS A 53 11.12 -5.58 -8.35
CA HIS A 53 12.21 -5.83 -7.41
C HIS A 53 12.14 -4.87 -6.21
N LEU A 54 12.10 -3.55 -6.45
CA LEU A 54 12.01 -2.55 -5.38
C LEU A 54 10.73 -2.71 -4.55
N ALA A 55 9.58 -2.96 -5.19
CA ALA A 55 8.32 -3.14 -4.48
C ALA A 55 8.34 -4.36 -3.55
N VAL A 56 8.90 -5.48 -4.01
CA VAL A 56 9.05 -6.70 -3.22
C VAL A 56 10.08 -6.51 -2.11
N HIS A 57 11.20 -5.85 -2.38
CA HIS A 57 12.23 -5.54 -1.39
C HIS A 57 11.65 -4.67 -0.24
N LEU A 58 10.90 -3.61 -0.57
CA LEU A 58 10.17 -2.79 0.42
C LEU A 58 9.18 -3.63 1.25
N SER A 59 8.45 -4.55 0.60
CA SER A 59 7.52 -5.43 1.30
C SER A 59 8.23 -6.38 2.26
N MET A 60 9.32 -7.00 1.82
CA MET A 60 10.07 -7.97 2.61
C MET A 60 10.78 -7.33 3.81
N ILE A 61 11.49 -6.21 3.60
CA ILE A 61 12.31 -5.58 4.65
C ILE A 61 11.45 -4.77 5.61
N LEU A 62 10.47 -4.02 5.10
CA LEU A 62 9.68 -3.07 5.90
C LEU A 62 8.27 -3.55 6.20
N SER A 63 7.90 -4.75 5.76
CA SER A 63 6.56 -5.34 5.92
C SER A 63 5.44 -4.42 5.45
N LEU A 64 5.66 -3.70 4.35
CA LEU A 64 4.69 -2.79 3.78
C LEU A 64 3.60 -3.55 3.01
N ARG A 65 2.36 -3.09 3.14
CA ARG A 65 1.26 -3.58 2.31
C ARG A 65 1.34 -3.00 0.91
N VAL A 66 0.83 -3.73 -0.09
CA VAL A 66 0.82 -3.28 -1.50
C VAL A 66 0.26 -1.85 -1.64
N GLY A 67 -0.86 -1.55 -1.00
CA GLY A 67 -1.44 -0.20 -1.05
C GLY A 67 -0.56 0.87 -0.40
N GLU A 68 0.20 0.54 0.64
CA GLU A 68 1.17 1.44 1.28
C GLU A 68 2.35 1.70 0.32
N ILE A 69 2.90 0.64 -0.30
CA ILE A 69 3.99 0.74 -1.29
C ILE A 69 3.58 1.65 -2.45
N LEU A 70 2.41 1.39 -3.05
CA LEU A 70 1.90 2.18 -4.17
C LEU A 70 1.51 3.61 -3.76
N GLY A 71 1.27 3.84 -2.47
CA GLY A 71 0.97 5.16 -1.91
C GLY A 71 2.19 5.99 -1.57
N LEU A 72 3.41 5.44 -1.64
CA LEU A 72 4.64 6.17 -1.33
C LEU A 72 4.92 7.28 -2.34
N GLN A 73 5.48 8.35 -1.83
CA GLN A 73 5.96 9.49 -2.61
C GLN A 73 7.45 9.74 -2.31
N PRO A 74 8.22 10.33 -3.23
CA PRO A 74 9.63 10.65 -2.97
C PRO A 74 9.85 11.45 -1.68
N GLY A 75 8.93 12.37 -1.35
CA GLY A 75 8.97 13.18 -0.13
C GLY A 75 8.70 12.42 1.17
N ASP A 76 8.33 11.12 1.11
CA ASP A 76 8.20 10.27 2.30
C ASP A 76 9.55 9.71 2.76
N ILE A 77 10.61 9.92 1.97
CA ILE A 77 11.94 9.35 2.22
C ILE A 77 12.88 10.48 2.63
N ASP A 78 13.50 10.33 3.79
CA ASP A 78 14.56 11.20 4.28
C ASP A 78 15.86 10.38 4.37
N PHE A 79 16.79 10.62 3.46
CA PHE A 79 18.04 9.87 3.39
C PHE A 79 19.07 10.30 4.42
N ASP A 80 18.93 11.49 5.01
CA ASP A 80 19.88 12.06 5.98
C ASP A 80 19.45 11.81 7.42
N ALA A 81 18.19 11.44 7.64
CA ALA A 81 17.68 11.11 8.96
C ALA A 81 18.44 9.95 9.61
N ALA A 82 18.38 9.88 10.93
CA ALA A 82 18.96 8.80 11.73
C ALA A 82 20.46 8.59 11.48
N ASP A 83 21.25 9.66 11.53
CA ASP A 83 22.70 9.65 11.33
C ASP A 83 23.11 9.09 9.95
N GLY A 84 22.35 9.44 8.92
CA GLY A 84 22.60 9.03 7.55
C GLY A 84 22.12 7.61 7.19
N ARG A 85 21.48 6.89 8.11
CA ARG A 85 20.83 5.60 7.77
C ARG A 85 19.66 5.79 6.81
N GLY A 86 18.90 6.85 7.01
CA GLY A 86 17.70 7.17 6.26
C GLY A 86 16.43 6.57 6.88
N THR A 87 15.32 7.24 6.62
CA THR A 87 14.00 6.80 7.07
C THR A 87 12.97 6.90 5.94
N ILE A 88 11.90 6.14 6.08
CA ILE A 88 10.71 6.21 5.23
C ILE A 88 9.46 6.33 6.09
N THR A 89 8.60 7.29 5.77
CA THR A 89 7.35 7.54 6.49
C THR A 89 6.18 6.99 5.71
N VAL A 90 5.47 6.01 6.30
CA VAL A 90 4.28 5.40 5.72
C VAL A 90 3.06 6.10 6.30
N GLY A 91 2.43 6.97 5.52
CA GLY A 91 1.29 7.79 5.95
C GLY A 91 0.09 7.76 4.99
N ARG A 92 0.13 6.92 3.96
CA ARG A 92 -0.89 6.85 2.91
C ARG A 92 -1.03 5.44 2.35
N SER A 93 -2.14 5.21 1.66
CA SER A 93 -2.37 3.96 0.94
C SER A 93 -3.14 4.26 -0.35
N LEU A 94 -2.64 3.75 -1.47
CA LEU A 94 -3.33 3.79 -2.75
C LEU A 94 -4.29 2.61 -2.83
N GLN A 95 -5.54 2.87 -3.17
CA GLN A 95 -6.60 1.87 -3.27
C GLN A 95 -7.49 2.14 -4.47
N ARG A 96 -7.95 1.07 -5.12
CA ARG A 96 -9.06 1.17 -6.07
C ARG A 96 -10.37 1.14 -5.29
N THR A 97 -11.22 2.15 -5.49
CA THR A 97 -12.48 2.31 -4.77
C THR A 97 -13.60 2.58 -5.76
N GLU A 98 -14.74 1.95 -5.58
CA GLU A 98 -15.94 2.21 -6.38
C GLU A 98 -16.41 3.68 -6.19
N LYS A 99 -16.80 4.33 -7.28
CA LYS A 99 -17.24 5.74 -7.24
C LYS A 99 -18.45 5.96 -6.33
N ALA A 100 -19.41 5.03 -6.34
CA ALA A 100 -20.55 5.08 -5.42
C ALA A 100 -20.17 4.97 -3.94
N ALA A 101 -19.04 4.29 -3.63
CA ALA A 101 -18.50 4.23 -2.27
C ALA A 101 -17.73 5.51 -1.90
N LEU A 102 -17.13 6.19 -2.89
CA LEU A 102 -16.43 7.46 -2.65
C LEU A 102 -17.39 8.58 -2.22
N GLU A 103 -18.60 8.64 -2.78
CA GLU A 103 -19.63 9.61 -2.39
C GLU A 103 -20.00 9.53 -0.91
N LYS A 104 -19.87 8.33 -0.31
CA LYS A 104 -20.12 8.06 1.12
C LYS A 104 -18.87 8.15 2.00
N THR A 105 -17.71 8.39 1.41
CA THR A 105 -16.45 8.46 2.14
C THR A 105 -16.23 9.88 2.65
N ASP A 106 -15.80 10.04 3.92
CA ASP A 106 -15.41 11.33 4.46
C ASP A 106 -14.29 11.94 3.61
N PRO A 107 -14.50 13.14 3.03
CA PRO A 107 -13.49 13.82 2.21
C PRO A 107 -12.14 14.01 2.94
N ASN A 108 -12.18 14.18 4.27
CA ASN A 108 -10.97 14.31 5.09
C ASN A 108 -10.09 13.05 5.12
N GLN A 109 -10.62 11.89 4.70
CA GLN A 109 -9.88 10.63 4.56
C GLN A 109 -9.18 10.49 3.21
N ILE A 110 -9.43 11.41 2.27
CA ILE A 110 -8.92 11.35 0.90
C ILE A 110 -7.85 12.43 0.72
N TYR A 111 -6.66 12.03 0.27
CA TYR A 111 -5.62 12.97 -0.16
C TYR A 111 -5.79 13.36 -1.62
N HIS A 112 -6.06 12.37 -2.48
CA HIS A 112 -6.14 12.60 -3.92
C HIS A 112 -6.98 11.51 -4.60
N ILE A 113 -7.73 11.89 -5.64
CA ILE A 113 -8.43 10.98 -6.54
C ILE A 113 -7.77 11.13 -7.90
N PHE A 114 -7.19 10.05 -8.41
CA PHE A 114 -6.54 10.06 -9.72
C PHE A 114 -7.56 10.03 -10.85
N PRO A 115 -7.27 10.67 -11.99
CA PRO A 115 -8.12 10.62 -13.16
C PRO A 115 -8.41 9.18 -13.62
N ASP A 116 -9.56 8.96 -14.20
CA ASP A 116 -9.90 7.67 -14.77
C ASP A 116 -8.93 7.29 -15.89
N GLN A 117 -8.37 6.09 -15.79
CA GLN A 117 -7.50 5.55 -16.84
C GLN A 117 -8.29 5.03 -18.03
N ARG A 118 -9.57 4.74 -17.83
CA ARG A 118 -10.51 4.28 -18.89
C ARG A 118 -11.82 5.05 -18.72
N GLU A 119 -12.33 5.55 -19.81
CA GLU A 119 -13.63 6.21 -19.87
C GLU A 119 -14.74 5.25 -19.42
N GLY A 120 -15.68 5.74 -18.60
CA GLY A 120 -16.77 4.93 -18.06
C GLY A 120 -16.39 3.98 -16.91
N SER A 121 -15.19 4.10 -16.33
CA SER A 121 -14.81 3.29 -15.16
C SER A 121 -15.75 3.53 -13.97
N SER A 122 -16.27 2.45 -13.38
CA SER A 122 -17.08 2.49 -12.14
C SER A 122 -16.25 2.70 -10.88
N SER A 123 -14.92 2.62 -10.98
CA SER A 123 -13.98 2.75 -9.86
C SER A 123 -12.87 3.75 -10.18
N ALA A 124 -12.32 4.38 -9.16
CA ALA A 124 -11.17 5.29 -9.27
C ALA A 124 -10.02 4.81 -8.38
N LEU A 125 -8.79 5.22 -8.73
CA LEU A 125 -7.63 5.11 -7.85
C LEU A 125 -7.66 6.27 -6.87
N VAL A 126 -7.53 5.97 -5.58
CA VAL A 126 -7.68 6.95 -4.51
C VAL A 126 -6.54 6.81 -3.52
N LEU A 127 -5.85 7.89 -3.27
CA LEU A 127 -4.85 8.00 -2.21
C LEU A 127 -5.55 8.38 -0.91
N LYS A 128 -5.54 7.48 0.06
CA LYS A 128 -6.26 7.62 1.33
C LYS A 128 -5.33 7.73 2.52
N LYS A 129 -5.82 8.40 3.56
CA LYS A 129 -5.22 8.34 4.90
C LYS A 129 -5.35 6.94 5.49
N PRO A 130 -4.43 6.53 6.37
CA PRO A 130 -4.59 5.30 7.14
C PRO A 130 -5.86 5.36 8.00
N LYS A 131 -6.53 4.22 8.19
CA LYS A 131 -7.73 4.13 9.04
C LYS A 131 -7.51 4.55 10.49
N THR A 132 -6.28 4.40 11.00
CA THR A 132 -5.92 4.75 12.37
C THR A 132 -4.62 5.56 12.39
N LYS A 133 -4.47 6.44 13.37
CA LYS A 133 -3.22 7.20 13.60
C LYS A 133 -2.00 6.27 13.80
N LYS A 134 -2.20 5.11 14.42
CA LYS A 134 -1.15 4.09 14.64
C LYS A 134 -0.66 3.43 13.34
N SER A 135 -1.40 3.55 12.25
CA SER A 135 -0.98 3.00 10.95
C SER A 135 0.00 3.93 10.22
N SER A 136 0.10 5.20 10.63
CA SER A 136 1.18 6.07 10.19
C SER A 136 2.42 5.77 11.03
N ARG A 137 3.53 5.47 10.36
CA ARG A 137 4.77 5.06 11.02
C ARG A 137 5.99 5.45 10.20
N THR A 138 7.09 5.73 10.88
CA THR A 138 8.40 5.94 10.27
C THR A 138 9.27 4.71 10.53
N LEU A 139 9.92 4.22 9.49
CA LEU A 139 10.75 3.03 9.49
C LEU A 139 12.17 3.39 9.05
N TYR A 140 13.17 2.72 9.61
CA TYR A 140 14.56 2.89 9.20
C TYR A 140 14.85 2.10 7.93
N LEU A 141 15.66 2.69 7.05
CA LEU A 141 16.12 2.02 5.85
C LEU A 141 17.32 1.12 6.17
N THR A 142 17.36 -0.04 5.56
CA THR A 142 18.61 -0.82 5.48
C THR A 142 19.51 -0.22 4.41
N ARG A 143 20.83 -0.41 4.52
CA ARG A 143 21.77 0.13 3.54
C ARG A 143 21.48 -0.32 2.10
N PRO A 144 21.22 -1.61 1.81
CA PRO A 144 20.90 -2.03 0.44
C PRO A 144 19.62 -1.38 -0.10
N LEU A 145 18.57 -1.25 0.74
CA LEU A 145 17.32 -0.63 0.35
C LEU A 145 17.48 0.87 0.09
N LYS A 146 18.32 1.56 0.89
CA LYS A 146 18.65 2.96 0.68
C LYS A 146 19.35 3.18 -0.67
N GLU A 147 20.36 2.36 -0.99
CA GLU A 147 21.10 2.42 -2.25
C GLU A 147 20.15 2.17 -3.45
N GLU A 148 19.26 1.20 -3.35
CA GLU A 148 18.26 0.91 -4.39
C GLU A 148 17.26 2.05 -4.57
N LEU A 149 16.78 2.66 -3.49
CA LEU A 149 15.87 3.81 -3.55
C LEU A 149 16.53 5.03 -4.20
N LEU A 150 17.81 5.28 -3.91
CA LEU A 150 18.58 6.35 -4.56
C LEU A 150 18.70 6.11 -6.07
N ALA A 151 19.04 4.89 -6.49
CA ALA A 151 19.09 4.51 -7.89
C ALA A 151 17.73 4.63 -8.58
N TRP A 152 16.67 4.24 -7.88
CA TRP A 152 15.30 4.37 -8.38
C TRP A 152 14.89 5.83 -8.61
N LEU A 153 15.17 6.73 -7.65
CA LEU A 153 14.87 8.16 -7.80
C LEU A 153 15.67 8.79 -8.96
N GLU A 154 16.92 8.39 -9.13
CA GLU A 154 17.71 8.85 -10.27
C GLU A 154 17.11 8.36 -11.60
N LYS A 155 16.67 7.10 -11.68
CA LYS A 155 15.94 6.59 -12.85
C LYS A 155 14.67 7.41 -13.12
N LEU A 156 13.87 7.72 -12.12
CA LEU A 156 12.67 8.55 -12.30
C LEU A 156 13.01 9.94 -12.82
N ARG A 157 14.11 10.53 -12.37
CA ARG A 157 14.61 11.82 -12.88
C ARG A 157 15.03 11.73 -14.35
N GLN A 158 15.68 10.64 -14.74
CA GLN A 158 16.07 10.40 -16.13
C GLN A 158 14.85 10.20 -17.04
N ASP A 159 13.85 9.43 -16.59
CA ASP A 159 12.59 9.23 -17.31
C ASP A 159 11.88 10.59 -17.54
N GLU A 160 11.86 11.48 -16.55
CA GLU A 160 11.29 12.81 -16.64
C GLU A 160 12.01 13.67 -17.68
N LEU A 161 13.34 13.68 -17.65
CA LEU A 161 14.16 14.41 -18.62
C LEU A 161 13.98 13.89 -20.06
N ALA A 162 13.87 12.58 -20.23
CA ALA A 162 13.72 11.95 -21.53
C ALA A 162 12.36 12.26 -22.21
N MET A 163 11.34 12.61 -21.44
CA MET A 163 9.98 12.88 -21.94
C MET A 163 9.77 14.32 -22.40
N ASP A 164 10.74 15.21 -22.23
CA ASP A 164 10.78 16.59 -22.75
C ASP A 164 9.44 17.34 -22.59
N GLY A 165 9.00 17.56 -21.36
CA GLY A 165 7.77 18.29 -21.03
C GLY A 165 6.45 17.51 -21.21
N ARG A 166 6.49 16.29 -21.74
CA ARG A 166 5.31 15.39 -21.85
C ARG A 166 5.11 14.53 -20.62
N TYR A 167 6.02 14.61 -19.67
CA TYR A 167 5.96 13.84 -18.42
C TYR A 167 4.83 14.33 -17.51
N ARG A 168 3.98 13.42 -17.07
CA ARG A 168 2.86 13.69 -16.17
C ARG A 168 3.17 13.19 -14.77
N ASN A 169 3.90 13.98 -13.99
CA ASN A 169 4.28 13.59 -12.64
C ASN A 169 3.04 13.45 -11.74
N CYS A 170 2.63 12.20 -11.47
CA CYS A 170 1.54 11.90 -10.55
C CYS A 170 1.95 11.98 -9.07
N GLY A 171 3.22 12.26 -8.77
CA GLY A 171 3.74 12.39 -7.41
C GLY A 171 4.05 11.08 -6.70
N GLN A 172 3.72 9.93 -7.26
CA GLN A 172 3.97 8.62 -6.62
C GLN A 172 5.41 8.17 -6.87
N LEU A 173 5.94 7.35 -5.95
CA LEU A 173 7.25 6.70 -6.09
C LEU A 173 7.21 5.64 -7.21
N PHE A 174 6.13 4.87 -7.28
CA PHE A 174 5.88 3.86 -8.30
C PHE A 174 4.95 4.43 -9.38
N ARG A 175 5.50 4.67 -10.54
CA ARG A 175 4.82 5.28 -11.69
C ARG A 175 5.40 4.73 -13.00
N LEU A 176 4.62 4.83 -14.06
CA LEU A 176 5.08 4.45 -15.40
C LEU A 176 6.17 5.42 -15.90
N PRO A 177 6.95 5.07 -16.96
CA PRO A 177 7.98 5.95 -17.51
C PRO A 177 7.47 7.31 -18.00
N ASN A 178 6.17 7.42 -18.32
CA ASN A 178 5.52 8.68 -18.69
C ASN A 178 5.04 9.51 -17.48
N GLY A 179 5.32 9.07 -16.25
CA GLY A 179 5.00 9.76 -15.00
C GLY A 179 3.60 9.49 -14.42
N MET A 180 2.79 8.69 -15.11
CA MET A 180 1.45 8.30 -14.64
C MET A 180 1.47 7.07 -13.74
#